data_e2bbcd7994c1a1e880f560462ba20e17
#
_entry.id   e2bbcd7994c1a1e880f560462ba20e17
#
_cell.length_a   1.000
_cell.length_b   1.000
_cell.length_c   1.000
_cell.angle_alpha   90.00
_cell.angle_beta   90.00
_cell.angle_gamma   90.00
#
_symmetry.space_group_name_H-M   'P 1'
#
loop_
_entity.id
_entity.type
_entity.pdbx_description
1 polymer ?
#
loop_
_entity_poly.entity_id
_entity_poly.type
_entity_poly.pdbx_seq_one_letter_code
_entity_poly.pdbx_strand_id
1 'polypeptide(L)'
;GVVVVLGLVNIFTITRHVRAEEQSGRMEFLRAGRSGRVAPLWAALGVTLVSALLFVVVASALMVAVGLPLQGSVMFAAAGAACGWVFAGVAAVTNQIARTSRGANAMAGAVLVVTWAIAGLGNLQENALVWLSPFGWIGKADAFGADHWAVVGLAVVVTLLMVAVAVVLQSRRDVGAGLIPERAGRPVAGPRLRGAYSLAWRLERPVLVFWV
;
A
#
# COMPACT_ATOMS: atom_id res chain seq x y z
N GLY A 1 -4.53 -11.78 9.99
CA GLY A 1 -5.14 -11.85 8.66
C GLY A 1 -5.71 -10.53 8.16
N VAL A 2 -6.63 -9.88 8.91
CA VAL A 2 -7.43 -8.71 8.43
C VAL A 2 -6.56 -7.53 7.97
N VAL A 3 -5.51 -7.17 8.70
CA VAL A 3 -4.65 -6.02 8.34
C VAL A 3 -3.86 -6.24 7.06
N VAL A 4 -3.49 -7.48 6.73
CA VAL A 4 -2.89 -7.81 5.43
C VAL A 4 -3.87 -7.49 4.30
N VAL A 5 -5.13 -7.89 4.47
CA VAL A 5 -6.19 -7.61 3.49
C VAL A 5 -6.41 -6.11 3.35
N LEU A 6 -6.53 -5.39 4.47
CA LEU A 6 -6.67 -3.93 4.47
C LEU A 6 -5.47 -3.25 3.80
N GLY A 7 -4.25 -3.71 4.08
CA GLY A 7 -3.04 -3.22 3.45
C GLY A 7 -3.06 -3.42 1.93
N LEU A 8 -3.42 -4.62 1.46
CA LEU A 8 -3.52 -4.92 0.03
C LEU A 8 -4.61 -4.10 -0.66
N VAL A 9 -5.80 -3.98 -0.05
CA VAL A 9 -6.89 -3.13 -0.57
C VAL A 9 -6.41 -1.69 -0.73
N ASN A 10 -5.73 -1.14 0.27
CA ASN A 10 -5.19 0.22 0.21
C ASN A 10 -4.12 0.36 -0.90
N ILE A 11 -3.19 -0.60 -1.02
CA ILE A 11 -2.17 -0.60 -2.07
C ILE A 11 -2.82 -0.58 -3.46
N PHE A 12 -3.75 -1.49 -3.72
CA PHE A 12 -4.41 -1.59 -5.02
C PHE A 12 -5.29 -0.38 -5.32
N THR A 13 -5.99 0.16 -4.32
CA THR A 13 -6.84 1.36 -4.50
C THR A 13 -6.00 2.57 -4.88
N ILE A 14 -4.92 2.87 -4.12
CA ILE A 14 -4.04 4.00 -4.44
C ILE A 14 -3.39 3.81 -5.82
N THR A 15 -2.85 2.62 -6.11
CA THR A 15 -2.18 2.37 -7.39
C THR A 15 -3.15 2.47 -8.57
N ARG A 16 -4.37 1.98 -8.43
CA ARG A 16 -5.40 2.07 -9.47
C ARG A 16 -5.74 3.52 -9.79
N HIS A 17 -6.00 4.33 -8.79
CA HIS A 17 -6.46 5.72 -8.98
C HIS A 17 -5.32 6.70 -9.29
N VAL A 18 -4.08 6.36 -8.98
CA VAL A 18 -2.93 7.24 -9.26
C VAL A 18 -2.18 6.78 -10.52
N ARG A 19 -1.63 5.56 -10.49
CA ARG A 19 -0.70 5.11 -11.55
C ARG A 19 -1.40 4.50 -12.75
N ALA A 20 -2.45 3.70 -12.53
CA ALA A 20 -3.14 3.09 -13.65
C ALA A 20 -3.91 4.13 -14.49
N GLU A 21 -4.50 5.14 -13.84
CA GLU A 21 -5.14 6.27 -14.55
C GLU A 21 -4.12 7.11 -15.33
N GLU A 22 -2.91 7.32 -14.77
CA GLU A 22 -1.82 8.01 -15.46
C GLU A 22 -1.35 7.23 -16.70
N GLN A 23 -1.24 5.89 -16.61
CA GLN A 23 -0.84 5.03 -17.72
C GLN A 23 -1.91 4.93 -18.84
N SER A 24 -3.19 5.06 -18.49
CA SER A 24 -4.28 5.00 -19.47
C SER A 24 -4.42 6.25 -20.32
N GLY A 25 -3.65 7.32 -20.05
CA GLY A 25 -3.76 8.60 -20.73
C GLY A 25 -4.97 9.45 -20.32
N ARG A 26 -5.89 8.92 -19.49
CA ARG A 26 -7.08 9.65 -19.01
C ARG A 26 -6.73 10.90 -18.22
N MET A 27 -5.55 10.94 -17.65
CA MET A 27 -5.03 12.10 -16.91
C MET A 27 -4.84 13.34 -17.80
N GLU A 28 -4.61 13.18 -19.10
CA GLU A 28 -4.50 14.32 -20.03
C GLU A 28 -5.83 15.07 -20.13
N PHE A 29 -6.96 14.35 -20.20
CA PHE A 29 -8.30 14.96 -20.21
C PHE A 29 -8.62 15.65 -18.89
N LEU A 30 -8.25 15.07 -17.75
CA LEU A 30 -8.46 15.67 -16.44
C LEU A 30 -7.59 16.92 -16.22
N ARG A 31 -6.43 17.00 -16.86
CA ARG A 31 -5.53 18.17 -16.81
C ARG A 31 -5.91 19.31 -17.73
N ALA A 32 -6.64 19.05 -18.80
CA ALA A 32 -7.26 20.10 -19.61
C ALA A 32 -8.27 20.91 -18.77
N GLY A 33 -8.75 20.34 -17.65
CA GLY A 33 -9.49 21.04 -16.61
C GLY A 33 -8.59 21.68 -15.55
N ARG A 34 -9.20 22.41 -14.58
CA ARG A 34 -8.52 23.13 -13.48
C ARG A 34 -7.99 22.22 -12.37
N SER A 35 -7.81 20.91 -12.58
CA SER A 35 -7.39 19.95 -11.57
C SER A 35 -5.88 20.01 -11.34
N GLY A 36 -5.45 20.24 -10.09
CA GLY A 36 -4.03 20.25 -9.72
C GLY A 36 -3.35 18.87 -9.87
N ARG A 37 -2.02 18.86 -10.04
CA ARG A 37 -1.19 17.65 -10.22
C ARG A 37 -1.39 16.58 -9.14
N VAL A 38 -1.71 16.99 -7.92
CA VAL A 38 -1.87 16.12 -6.74
C VAL A 38 -3.31 15.71 -6.46
N ALA A 39 -4.29 16.24 -7.21
CA ALA A 39 -5.70 15.97 -6.99
C ALA A 39 -6.07 14.48 -7.03
N PRO A 40 -5.57 13.66 -7.98
CA PRO A 40 -5.85 12.22 -7.99
C PRO A 40 -5.32 11.48 -6.76
N LEU A 41 -4.16 11.88 -6.23
CA LEU A 41 -3.61 11.31 -5.01
C LEU A 41 -4.50 11.61 -3.81
N TRP A 42 -4.95 12.87 -3.66
CA TRP A 42 -5.85 13.26 -2.56
C TRP A 42 -7.22 12.58 -2.67
N ALA A 43 -7.75 12.44 -3.88
CA ALA A 43 -9.01 11.70 -4.10
C ALA A 43 -8.87 10.23 -3.70
N ALA A 44 -7.77 9.57 -4.10
CA ALA A 44 -7.50 8.18 -3.74
C ALA A 44 -7.30 8.00 -2.22
N LEU A 45 -6.57 8.92 -1.58
CA LEU A 45 -6.41 8.92 -0.11
C LEU A 45 -7.74 9.15 0.60
N GLY A 46 -8.60 10.02 0.08
CA GLY A 46 -9.94 10.23 0.60
C GLY A 46 -10.80 8.95 0.54
N VAL A 47 -10.76 8.23 -0.58
CA VAL A 47 -11.46 6.94 -0.72
C VAL A 47 -10.94 5.91 0.28
N THR A 48 -9.62 5.78 0.44
CA THR A 48 -9.04 4.83 1.40
C THR A 48 -9.35 5.23 2.85
N LEU A 49 -9.38 6.51 3.17
CA LEU A 49 -9.77 7.01 4.50
C LEU A 49 -11.25 6.69 4.81
N VAL A 50 -12.15 6.97 3.88
CA VAL A 50 -13.58 6.64 4.05
C VAL A 50 -13.76 5.13 4.22
N SER A 51 -13.06 4.32 3.44
CA SER A 51 -13.08 2.86 3.58
C SER A 51 -12.55 2.39 4.94
N ALA A 52 -11.49 3.02 5.45
CA ALA A 52 -10.94 2.73 6.78
C ALA A 52 -11.94 3.08 7.90
N LEU A 53 -12.58 4.26 7.82
CA LEU A 53 -13.61 4.68 8.79
C LEU A 53 -14.83 3.75 8.75
N LEU A 54 -15.29 3.39 7.55
CA LEU A 54 -16.39 2.45 7.39
C LEU A 54 -16.03 1.08 8.00
N PHE A 55 -14.80 0.61 7.77
CA PHE A 55 -14.31 -0.63 8.40
C PHE A 55 -14.35 -0.53 9.93
N VAL A 56 -13.91 0.59 10.52
CA VAL A 56 -13.97 0.79 11.99
C VAL A 56 -15.40 0.68 12.49
N VAL A 57 -16.33 1.36 11.84
CA VAL A 57 -17.75 1.33 12.25
C VAL A 57 -18.34 -0.08 12.15
N VAL A 58 -18.18 -0.73 11.00
CA VAL A 58 -18.75 -2.06 10.75
C VAL A 58 -18.12 -3.12 11.64
N ALA A 59 -16.79 -3.14 11.74
CA ALA A 59 -16.08 -4.13 12.56
C ALA A 59 -16.40 -3.97 14.05
N SER A 60 -16.43 -2.73 14.56
CA SER A 60 -16.81 -2.46 15.95
C SER A 60 -18.25 -2.87 16.23
N ALA A 61 -19.19 -2.56 15.34
CA ALA A 61 -20.60 -2.93 15.49
C ALA A 61 -20.77 -4.46 15.52
N LEU A 62 -20.07 -5.19 14.63
CA LEU A 62 -20.12 -6.66 14.62
C LEU A 62 -19.54 -7.27 15.91
N MET A 63 -18.43 -6.71 16.42
CA MET A 63 -17.82 -7.18 17.67
C MET A 63 -18.71 -6.91 18.87
N VAL A 64 -19.37 -5.77 18.93
CA VAL A 64 -20.35 -5.45 19.99
C VAL A 64 -21.58 -6.35 19.88
N ALA A 65 -22.05 -6.66 18.68
CA ALA A 65 -23.20 -7.54 18.47
C ALA A 65 -22.95 -8.98 18.97
N VAL A 66 -21.69 -9.43 19.04
CA VAL A 66 -21.33 -10.72 19.65
C VAL A 66 -20.96 -10.60 21.14
N GLY A 67 -21.24 -9.46 21.77
CA GLY A 67 -21.09 -9.27 23.21
C GLY A 67 -19.76 -8.71 23.69
N LEU A 68 -18.88 -8.25 22.78
CA LEU A 68 -17.60 -7.64 23.18
C LEU A 68 -17.80 -6.17 23.64
N PRO A 69 -16.97 -5.66 24.56
CA PRO A 69 -17.04 -4.28 25.02
C PRO A 69 -16.83 -3.28 23.87
N LEU A 70 -17.62 -2.22 23.85
CA LEU A 70 -17.56 -1.19 22.79
C LEU A 70 -16.17 -0.56 22.69
N GLN A 71 -15.57 -0.17 23.80
CA GLN A 71 -14.29 0.50 23.84
C GLN A 71 -13.17 -0.33 23.19
N GLY A 72 -13.00 -1.59 23.63
CA GLY A 72 -12.01 -2.50 23.06
C GLY A 72 -12.29 -2.84 21.59
N SER A 73 -13.57 -2.96 21.21
CA SER A 73 -13.99 -3.22 19.83
C SER A 73 -13.60 -2.06 18.89
N VAL A 74 -13.86 -0.83 19.32
CA VAL A 74 -13.46 0.38 18.57
C VAL A 74 -11.94 0.48 18.50
N MET A 75 -11.25 0.23 19.61
CA MET A 75 -9.78 0.26 19.64
C MET A 75 -9.18 -0.76 18.70
N PHE A 76 -9.63 -2.00 18.72
CA PHE A 76 -9.16 -3.06 17.83
C PHE A 76 -9.37 -2.71 16.35
N ALA A 77 -10.58 -2.26 16.02
CA ALA A 77 -10.92 -1.89 14.65
C ALA A 77 -10.12 -0.66 14.18
N ALA A 78 -9.97 0.36 15.04
CA ALA A 78 -9.21 1.57 14.73
C ALA A 78 -7.71 1.27 14.55
N ALA A 79 -7.11 0.45 15.42
CA ALA A 79 -5.72 0.04 15.28
C ALA A 79 -5.50 -0.76 13.98
N GLY A 80 -6.39 -1.71 13.66
CA GLY A 80 -6.35 -2.47 12.42
C GLY A 80 -6.48 -1.60 11.18
N ALA A 81 -7.44 -0.67 11.17
CA ALA A 81 -7.65 0.28 10.09
C ALA A 81 -6.46 1.21 9.89
N ALA A 82 -5.95 1.81 10.97
CA ALA A 82 -4.82 2.75 10.92
C ALA A 82 -3.54 2.06 10.43
N CYS A 83 -3.23 0.86 10.94
CA CYS A 83 -2.09 0.07 10.49
C CYS A 83 -2.23 -0.37 9.03
N GLY A 84 -3.44 -0.74 8.59
CA GLY A 84 -3.73 -1.00 7.18
C GLY A 84 -3.56 0.25 6.31
N TRP A 85 -3.91 1.42 6.83
CA TRP A 85 -3.82 2.70 6.10
C TRP A 85 -2.37 3.17 5.91
N VAL A 86 -1.41 2.73 6.74
CA VAL A 86 0.02 2.94 6.49
C VAL A 86 0.41 2.47 5.10
N PHE A 87 -0.18 1.38 4.61
CA PHE A 87 0.10 0.87 3.26
C PHE A 87 -0.50 1.72 2.14
N ALA A 88 -1.47 2.60 2.42
CA ALA A 88 -1.87 3.66 1.50
C ALA A 88 -0.73 4.68 1.32
N GLY A 89 -0.05 5.04 2.42
CA GLY A 89 1.15 5.89 2.39
C GLY A 89 2.31 5.23 1.64
N VAL A 90 2.58 3.94 1.89
CA VAL A 90 3.57 3.15 1.16
C VAL A 90 3.26 3.15 -0.34
N ALA A 91 2.01 2.88 -0.71
CA ALA A 91 1.57 2.90 -2.10
C ALA A 91 1.71 4.28 -2.72
N ALA A 92 1.37 5.35 -2.00
CA ALA A 92 1.55 6.72 -2.46
C ALA A 92 3.02 6.99 -2.87
N VAL A 93 3.99 6.54 -2.05
CA VAL A 93 5.43 6.68 -2.34
C VAL A 93 5.86 5.79 -3.51
N THR A 94 5.51 4.49 -3.48
CA THR A 94 5.95 3.55 -4.53
C THR A 94 5.39 3.92 -5.91
N ASN A 95 4.22 4.54 -5.96
CA ASN A 95 3.65 5.09 -7.20
C ASN A 95 4.44 6.28 -7.76
N GLN A 96 5.23 6.99 -6.96
CA GLN A 96 6.13 8.04 -7.47
C GLN A 96 7.45 7.44 -7.99
N ILE A 97 7.90 6.33 -7.41
CA ILE A 97 9.17 5.68 -7.76
C ILE A 97 9.02 4.82 -9.01
N ALA A 98 8.00 3.96 -9.04
CA ALA A 98 7.76 3.04 -10.14
C ALA A 98 7.16 3.74 -11.36
N ARG A 99 7.52 3.28 -12.57
CA ARG A 99 6.94 3.77 -13.83
C ARG A 99 5.61 3.10 -14.16
N THR A 100 5.42 1.86 -13.72
CA THR A 100 4.23 1.06 -14.04
C THR A 100 3.44 0.73 -12.77
N SER A 101 2.12 0.57 -12.91
CA SER A 101 1.23 0.14 -11.83
C SER A 101 1.63 -1.24 -11.27
N ARG A 102 2.09 -2.17 -12.15
CA ARG A 102 2.61 -3.47 -11.73
C ARG A 102 3.86 -3.33 -10.86
N GLY A 103 4.81 -2.46 -11.25
CA GLY A 103 6.02 -2.18 -10.48
C GLY A 103 5.70 -1.53 -9.13
N ALA A 104 4.77 -0.56 -9.09
CA ALA A 104 4.33 0.07 -7.85
C ALA A 104 3.71 -0.94 -6.88
N ASN A 105 2.81 -1.79 -7.37
CA ASN A 105 2.19 -2.84 -6.57
C ASN A 105 3.21 -3.87 -6.07
N ALA A 106 4.16 -4.28 -6.90
CA ALA A 106 5.21 -5.22 -6.50
C ALA A 106 6.10 -4.63 -5.38
N MET A 107 6.49 -3.36 -5.50
CA MET A 107 7.29 -2.68 -4.46
C MET A 107 6.50 -2.53 -3.16
N ALA A 108 5.25 -2.06 -3.22
CA ALA A 108 4.40 -1.90 -2.04
C ALA A 108 4.08 -3.25 -1.39
N GLY A 109 3.80 -4.28 -2.19
CA GLY A 109 3.59 -5.65 -1.72
C GLY A 109 4.83 -6.25 -1.06
N ALA A 110 6.03 -6.01 -1.62
CA ALA A 110 7.28 -6.42 -0.99
C ALA A 110 7.47 -5.78 0.39
N VAL A 111 7.18 -4.47 0.52
CA VAL A 111 7.22 -3.79 1.83
C VAL A 111 6.22 -4.40 2.80
N LEU A 112 5.00 -4.72 2.34
CA LEU A 112 3.98 -5.38 3.17
C LEU A 112 4.48 -6.74 3.67
N VAL A 113 5.01 -7.60 2.80
CA VAL A 113 5.53 -8.93 3.16
C VAL A 113 6.71 -8.82 4.12
N VAL A 114 7.66 -7.91 3.85
CA VAL A 114 8.83 -7.72 4.72
C VAL A 114 8.41 -7.24 6.11
N THR A 115 7.52 -6.25 6.20
CA THR A 115 7.04 -5.75 7.49
C THR A 115 6.20 -6.80 8.23
N TRP A 116 5.43 -7.62 7.52
CA TRP A 116 4.73 -8.76 8.12
C TRP A 116 5.71 -9.79 8.72
N ALA A 117 6.78 -10.15 7.99
CA ALA A 117 7.81 -11.06 8.48
C ALA A 117 8.57 -10.49 9.70
N ILE A 118 8.91 -9.19 9.67
CA ILE A 118 9.53 -8.48 10.79
C ILE A 118 8.65 -8.55 12.04
N ALA A 119 7.33 -8.33 11.90
CA ALA A 119 6.40 -8.45 13.01
C ALA A 119 6.34 -9.88 13.57
N GLY A 120 6.35 -10.90 12.68
CA GLY A 120 6.40 -12.29 13.08
C GLY A 120 7.65 -12.62 13.91
N LEU A 121 8.83 -12.24 13.41
CA LEU A 121 10.10 -12.41 14.12
C LEU A 121 10.14 -11.63 15.44
N GLY A 122 9.66 -10.39 15.45
CA GLY A 122 9.63 -9.56 16.64
C GLY A 122 8.71 -10.13 17.73
N ASN A 123 7.57 -10.70 17.35
CA ASN A 123 6.65 -11.35 18.29
C ASN A 123 7.22 -12.67 18.84
N LEU A 124 7.92 -13.47 18.00
CA LEU A 124 8.53 -14.71 18.46
C LEU A 124 9.69 -14.48 19.45
N GLN A 125 10.42 -13.40 19.29
CA GLN A 125 11.59 -13.07 20.12
C GLN A 125 11.28 -12.05 21.23
N GLU A 126 10.04 -11.57 21.29
CA GLU A 126 9.57 -10.54 22.25
C GLU A 126 10.48 -9.29 22.29
N ASN A 127 11.02 -8.88 21.14
CA ASN A 127 12.00 -7.83 21.05
C ASN A 127 11.47 -6.54 20.38
N ALA A 128 12.32 -5.51 20.31
CA ALA A 128 11.98 -4.19 19.75
C ALA A 128 11.67 -4.21 18.24
N LEU A 129 11.93 -5.30 17.50
CA LEU A 129 11.61 -5.42 16.07
C LEU A 129 10.11 -5.25 15.79
N VAL A 130 9.26 -5.56 16.77
CA VAL A 130 7.81 -5.34 16.69
C VAL A 130 7.48 -3.89 16.32
N TRP A 131 8.26 -2.91 16.81
CA TRP A 131 8.03 -1.49 16.55
C TRP A 131 8.40 -1.05 15.12
N LEU A 132 9.18 -1.83 14.39
CA LEU A 132 9.53 -1.55 12.99
C LEU A 132 8.43 -1.92 12.00
N SER A 133 7.32 -2.47 12.48
CA SER A 133 6.25 -2.97 11.62
C SER A 133 4.87 -2.52 12.05
N PRO A 134 4.04 -2.01 11.12
CA PRO A 134 2.64 -1.73 11.39
C PRO A 134 1.85 -2.95 11.91
N PHE A 135 2.23 -4.16 11.50
CA PHE A 135 1.60 -5.39 11.98
C PHE A 135 1.92 -5.69 13.45
N GLY A 136 3.12 -5.32 13.90
CA GLY A 136 3.51 -5.47 15.29
C GLY A 136 2.81 -4.46 16.21
N TRP A 137 2.50 -3.27 15.71
CA TRP A 137 1.83 -2.22 16.48
C TRP A 137 0.43 -2.64 16.96
N ILE A 138 -0.28 -3.49 16.20
CA ILE A 138 -1.63 -3.96 16.56
C ILE A 138 -1.61 -4.71 17.87
N GLY A 139 -0.61 -5.57 18.10
CA GLY A 139 -0.43 -6.26 19.38
C GLY A 139 -0.11 -5.28 20.52
N LYS A 140 0.57 -4.17 20.23
CA LYS A 140 0.89 -3.13 21.21
C LYS A 140 -0.26 -2.16 21.49
N ALA A 141 -1.32 -2.20 20.66
CA ALA A 141 -2.54 -1.45 20.90
C ALA A 141 -3.30 -1.96 22.15
N ASP A 142 -3.09 -3.22 22.51
CA ASP A 142 -3.68 -3.87 23.70
C ASP A 142 -5.20 -3.62 23.79
N ALA A 143 -5.88 -3.84 22.66
CA ALA A 143 -7.33 -3.71 22.60
C ALA A 143 -7.97 -4.71 23.57
N PHE A 144 -8.97 -4.25 24.29
CA PHE A 144 -9.61 -4.95 25.43
C PHE A 144 -8.79 -5.00 26.72
N GLY A 145 -7.56 -4.43 26.75
CA GLY A 145 -6.74 -4.25 27.94
C GLY A 145 -6.58 -2.76 28.27
N ALA A 146 -5.38 -2.22 28.08
CA ALA A 146 -5.07 -0.81 28.39
C ALA A 146 -5.47 0.18 27.28
N ASP A 147 -5.90 -0.29 26.10
CA ASP A 147 -6.36 0.52 24.96
C ASP A 147 -5.38 1.67 24.58
N HIS A 148 -4.18 1.32 24.15
CA HIS A 148 -3.12 2.29 23.83
C HIS A 148 -3.37 3.05 22.51
N TRP A 149 -4.14 4.12 22.55
CA TRP A 149 -4.45 4.98 21.40
C TRP A 149 -3.23 5.62 20.72
N ALA A 150 -2.09 5.69 21.41
CA ALA A 150 -0.83 6.17 20.84
C ALA A 150 -0.40 5.38 19.60
N VAL A 151 -0.76 4.09 19.51
CA VAL A 151 -0.49 3.24 18.34
C VAL A 151 -1.26 3.72 17.11
N VAL A 152 -2.52 4.09 17.26
CA VAL A 152 -3.34 4.67 16.19
C VAL A 152 -2.73 5.99 15.75
N GLY A 153 -2.36 6.84 16.71
CA GLY A 153 -1.67 8.12 16.43
C GLY A 153 -0.36 7.92 15.66
N LEU A 154 0.46 6.94 16.06
CA LEU A 154 1.72 6.59 15.38
C LEU A 154 1.45 6.19 13.92
N ALA A 155 0.49 5.29 13.67
CA ALA A 155 0.16 4.84 12.33
C ALA A 155 -0.32 5.99 11.43
N VAL A 156 -1.14 6.91 11.97
CA VAL A 156 -1.61 8.10 11.25
C VAL A 156 -0.43 9.02 10.93
N VAL A 157 0.44 9.30 11.88
CA VAL A 157 1.63 10.17 11.67
C VAL A 157 2.54 9.57 10.61
N VAL A 158 2.85 8.28 10.68
CA VAL A 158 3.67 7.60 9.67
C VAL A 158 3.04 7.68 8.29
N THR A 159 1.72 7.46 8.19
CA THR A 159 1.00 7.60 6.91
C THR A 159 1.10 9.01 6.36
N LEU A 160 0.87 10.03 7.17
CA LEU A 160 0.96 11.44 6.75
C LEU A 160 2.37 11.82 6.30
N LEU A 161 3.41 11.34 7.00
CA LEU A 161 4.80 11.54 6.59
C LEU A 161 5.08 10.90 5.23
N MET A 162 4.61 9.66 4.99
CA MET A 162 4.75 9.01 3.69
C MET A 162 4.01 9.75 2.58
N VAL A 163 2.81 10.25 2.86
CA VAL A 163 2.03 11.06 1.92
C VAL A 163 2.77 12.37 1.61
N ALA A 164 3.34 13.04 2.61
CA ALA A 164 4.15 14.25 2.40
C ALA A 164 5.36 13.96 1.49
N VAL A 165 6.08 12.86 1.73
CA VAL A 165 7.15 12.39 0.86
C VAL A 165 6.63 12.13 -0.56
N ALA A 166 5.50 11.46 -0.72
CA ALA A 166 4.91 11.18 -2.03
C ALA A 166 4.57 12.48 -2.79
N VAL A 167 4.02 13.49 -2.12
CA VAL A 167 3.72 14.82 -2.71
C VAL A 167 5.00 15.52 -3.16
N VAL A 168 6.05 15.51 -2.33
CA VAL A 168 7.36 16.09 -2.69
C VAL A 168 7.97 15.35 -3.89
N LEU A 169 7.93 14.03 -3.91
CA LEU A 169 8.42 13.24 -5.05
C LEU A 169 7.62 13.54 -6.32
N GLN A 170 6.29 13.67 -6.20
CA GLN A 170 5.42 14.00 -7.32
C GLN A 170 5.71 15.37 -7.93
N SER A 171 6.11 16.34 -7.11
CA SER A 171 6.49 17.68 -7.61
C SER A 171 7.80 17.68 -8.39
N ARG A 172 8.69 16.71 -8.13
CA ARG A 172 10.02 16.58 -8.74
C ARG A 172 10.08 15.67 -9.96
N ARG A 173 9.00 14.94 -10.28
CA ARG A 173 8.98 14.05 -11.43
C ARG A 173 8.16 14.61 -12.59
N ASP A 174 8.53 14.24 -13.82
CA ASP A 174 7.71 14.50 -14.99
C ASP A 174 6.54 13.51 -15.08
N VAL A 175 5.49 13.93 -15.76
CA VAL A 175 4.28 13.14 -15.95
C VAL A 175 4.58 11.89 -16.77
N GLY A 176 4.05 10.74 -16.33
CA GLY A 176 4.31 9.46 -17.00
C GLY A 176 5.68 8.86 -16.73
N ALA A 177 6.64 9.64 -16.18
CA ALA A 177 7.93 9.12 -15.76
C ALA A 177 7.87 8.52 -14.35
N GLY A 178 8.63 7.47 -14.07
CA GLY A 178 9.02 7.06 -12.72
C GLY A 178 10.36 7.68 -12.36
N LEU A 179 10.71 7.74 -11.09
CA LEU A 179 12.05 8.15 -10.66
C LEU A 179 13.13 7.14 -11.08
N ILE A 180 12.75 5.87 -11.27
CA ILE A 180 13.63 4.83 -11.80
C ILE A 180 13.39 4.73 -13.31
N PRO A 181 14.36 5.15 -14.17
CA PRO A 181 14.23 4.98 -15.60
C PRO A 181 14.24 3.49 -15.97
N GLU A 182 13.38 3.09 -16.90
CA GLU A 182 13.48 1.76 -17.49
C GLU A 182 14.80 1.67 -18.28
N ARG A 183 15.56 0.59 -18.04
CA ARG A 183 16.65 0.25 -18.95
C ARG A 183 16.05 -0.02 -20.32
N ALA A 184 16.46 0.75 -21.31
CA ALA A 184 16.09 0.49 -22.69
C ALA A 184 16.44 -0.97 -23.01
N GLY A 185 15.43 -1.76 -23.35
CA GLY A 185 15.62 -3.13 -23.78
C GLY A 185 16.51 -3.14 -25.04
N ARG A 186 17.19 -4.26 -25.33
CA ARG A 186 17.95 -4.39 -26.58
C ARG A 186 17.01 -4.15 -27.75
N PRO A 187 17.35 -3.27 -28.70
CA PRO A 187 16.50 -2.97 -29.86
C PRO A 187 16.37 -4.15 -30.84
N VAL A 188 17.24 -5.15 -30.70
CA VAL A 188 17.24 -6.36 -31.53
C VAL A 188 17.07 -7.59 -30.63
N ALA A 189 16.28 -8.54 -31.10
CA ALA A 189 16.07 -9.82 -30.41
C ALA A 189 17.42 -10.54 -30.23
N GLY A 190 17.74 -10.96 -29.02
CA GLY A 190 18.96 -11.72 -28.75
C GLY A 190 18.90 -13.11 -29.41
N PRO A 191 20.07 -13.76 -29.68
CA PRO A 191 20.14 -15.05 -30.37
C PRO A 191 19.38 -16.20 -29.70
N ARG A 192 18.97 -16.04 -28.44
CA ARG A 192 18.12 -17.00 -27.70
C ARG A 192 16.63 -16.83 -27.96
N LEU A 193 16.18 -15.75 -28.61
CA LEU A 193 14.77 -15.48 -28.96
C LEU A 193 14.53 -15.90 -30.42
N ARG A 194 14.62 -17.22 -30.71
CA ARG A 194 14.51 -17.75 -32.06
C ARG A 194 13.15 -18.37 -32.41
N GLY A 195 12.12 -18.23 -31.54
CA GLY A 195 10.81 -18.81 -31.83
C GLY A 195 9.74 -18.43 -30.79
N ALA A 196 8.49 -18.78 -31.09
CA ALA A 196 7.34 -18.47 -30.25
C ALA A 196 7.48 -19.06 -28.82
N TYR A 197 8.06 -20.25 -28.69
CA TYR A 197 8.30 -20.88 -27.38
C TYR A 197 9.29 -20.11 -26.50
N SER A 198 10.38 -19.61 -27.07
CA SER A 198 11.37 -18.84 -26.32
C SER A 198 10.82 -17.47 -25.89
N LEU A 199 9.94 -16.90 -26.68
CA LEU A 199 9.21 -15.67 -26.32
C LEU A 199 8.18 -15.95 -25.23
N ALA A 200 7.36 -16.98 -25.39
CA ALA A 200 6.37 -17.39 -24.37
C ALA A 200 7.07 -17.68 -23.04
N TRP A 201 8.14 -18.47 -23.02
CA TRP A 201 8.93 -18.74 -21.84
C TRP A 201 9.43 -17.47 -21.15
N ARG A 202 9.94 -16.50 -21.94
CA ARG A 202 10.43 -15.22 -21.38
C ARG A 202 9.33 -14.38 -20.77
N LEU A 203 8.12 -14.41 -21.35
CA LEU A 203 6.97 -13.65 -20.86
C LEU A 203 6.37 -14.30 -19.61
N GLU A 204 6.29 -15.64 -19.59
CA GLU A 204 5.64 -16.40 -18.50
C GLU A 204 6.59 -16.75 -17.35
N ARG A 205 7.90 -16.74 -17.58
CA ARG A 205 8.90 -17.07 -16.55
C ARG A 205 8.70 -16.35 -15.22
N PRO A 206 8.42 -15.03 -15.16
CA PRO A 206 8.21 -14.36 -13.90
C PRO A 206 6.98 -14.87 -13.13
N VAL A 207 5.94 -15.28 -13.87
CA VAL A 207 4.71 -15.85 -13.31
C VAL A 207 4.97 -17.25 -12.79
N LEU A 208 5.65 -18.08 -13.59
CA LEU A 208 6.00 -19.45 -13.21
C LEU A 208 6.91 -19.50 -11.97
N VAL A 209 7.92 -18.63 -11.90
CA VAL A 209 8.82 -18.54 -10.72
C VAL A 209 8.09 -18.07 -9.47
N PHE A 210 6.99 -17.34 -9.62
CA PHE A 210 6.17 -16.91 -8.48
C PHE A 210 5.28 -18.04 -7.93
N TRP A 211 4.90 -19.03 -8.78
CA TRP A 211 4.01 -20.11 -8.40
C TRP A 211 4.70 -21.44 -8.04
N VAL A 212 6.00 -21.53 -8.21
CA VAL A 212 6.86 -22.66 -7.82
C VAL A 212 7.72 -22.31 -6.62
#